data_46e7fd10248b8684c97240627e0b1416
#
_entry.id   46e7fd10248b8684c97240627e0b1416
#
_cell.length_a   1.000
_cell.length_b   1.000
_cell.length_c   1.000
_cell.angle_alpha   90.00
_cell.angle_beta   90.00
_cell.angle_gamma   90.00
#
_symmetry.space_group_name_H-M   'P 1'
#
loop_
_entity.id
_entity.type
_entity.pdbx_description
1 polymer ?
#
loop_
_entity_poly.entity_id
_entity_poly.type
_entity_poly.pdbx_seq_one_letter_code
_entity_poly.pdbx_strand_id
1 'polypeptide(L)'
;AHPILFERLQRNPHCPEVIVVDPRATETAMAATLHLPVAPKSDQVLLYGIARALIARGAVDPAFVRDHTSGYDEFASFVDAFDMDLVSAATGVEVALIDRAADAIAAGERVSFWWTMGVNQGHAATRTAQAVIALALMTGSIGRPGTGANSITGQCNAMGSRLFSNTASMFAGRDATDPAQREAVAEILGIDVAAIPDRPSMAYDQIVDGIESGTIRGLWIIATNPAHSWIDQQRFNGLLDELDLLVVQDLYSDTETARRSDLFLPAAGWGEKDGTFINSERRVGRVRAASEPPGQARPEFETFKGLAEDWGCGPMFRRWRDRSRGHGRGWSCRVR
;
A
#
# COMPACT_ATOMS: atom_id res chain seq x y z
N ALA A 1 -8.81 1.14 -11.48
CA ALA A 1 -7.40 1.47 -11.35
C ALA A 1 -6.50 0.68 -12.32
N HIS A 2 -6.96 -0.47 -12.82
CA HIS A 2 -6.20 -1.37 -13.69
C HIS A 2 -7.00 -1.77 -14.94
N PRO A 3 -7.28 -0.85 -15.88
CA PRO A 3 -8.16 -1.14 -17.02
C PRO A 3 -7.62 -2.26 -17.93
N ILE A 4 -6.32 -2.30 -18.17
CA ILE A 4 -5.70 -3.35 -19.01
C ILE A 4 -5.79 -4.73 -18.33
N LEU A 5 -5.63 -4.80 -17.00
CA LEU A 5 -5.77 -6.04 -16.26
C LEU A 5 -7.22 -6.53 -16.29
N PHE A 6 -8.19 -5.62 -16.13
CA PHE A 6 -9.61 -5.91 -16.25
C PHE A 6 -9.99 -6.42 -17.65
N GLU A 7 -9.49 -5.78 -18.71
CA GLU A 7 -9.69 -6.23 -20.08
C GLU A 7 -9.12 -7.65 -20.31
N ARG A 8 -7.94 -7.94 -19.78
CA ARG A 8 -7.34 -9.29 -19.84
C ARG A 8 -8.16 -10.32 -19.08
N LEU A 9 -8.75 -9.95 -17.95
CA LEU A 9 -9.66 -10.82 -17.21
C LEU A 9 -10.91 -11.15 -18.03
N GLN A 10 -11.54 -10.15 -18.65
CA GLN A 10 -12.71 -10.35 -19.49
C GLN A 10 -12.44 -11.17 -20.75
N ARG A 11 -11.24 -11.05 -21.32
CA ARG A 11 -10.80 -11.81 -22.51
C ARG A 11 -10.13 -13.13 -22.16
N ASN A 12 -10.16 -13.56 -20.91
CA ASN A 12 -9.53 -14.80 -20.50
C ASN A 12 -10.25 -16.01 -21.15
N PRO A 13 -9.57 -16.82 -21.98
CA PRO A 13 -10.19 -17.94 -22.68
C PRO A 13 -10.68 -19.06 -21.76
N HIS A 14 -10.23 -19.06 -20.49
CA HIS A 14 -10.64 -20.05 -19.49
C HIS A 14 -11.92 -19.66 -18.77
N CYS A 15 -12.53 -18.50 -19.08
CA CYS A 15 -13.77 -18.02 -18.49
C CYS A 15 -13.83 -18.21 -16.95
N PRO A 16 -12.91 -17.61 -16.18
CA PRO A 16 -12.85 -17.84 -14.75
C PRO A 16 -14.12 -17.31 -14.05
N GLU A 17 -14.49 -17.97 -12.95
CA GLU A 17 -15.44 -17.37 -12.00
C GLU A 17 -14.84 -16.08 -11.42
N VAL A 18 -15.62 -15.00 -11.47
CA VAL A 18 -15.23 -13.68 -10.96
C VAL A 18 -16.18 -13.27 -9.86
N ILE A 19 -15.70 -13.33 -8.63
CA ILE A 19 -16.45 -12.91 -7.45
C ILE A 19 -16.00 -11.50 -7.07
N VAL A 20 -16.94 -10.57 -6.98
CA VAL A 20 -16.67 -9.19 -6.59
C VAL A 20 -17.37 -8.85 -5.29
N VAL A 21 -16.61 -8.35 -4.32
CA VAL A 21 -17.10 -7.80 -3.06
C VAL A 21 -16.97 -6.28 -3.13
N ASP A 22 -18.08 -5.60 -3.26
CA ASP A 22 -18.13 -4.13 -3.36
C ASP A 22 -19.51 -3.63 -2.93
N PRO A 23 -19.63 -2.57 -2.13
CA PRO A 23 -20.91 -1.98 -1.76
C PRO A 23 -21.75 -1.53 -2.98
N ARG A 24 -21.11 -1.22 -4.10
CA ARG A 24 -21.74 -0.69 -5.29
C ARG A 24 -21.62 -1.66 -6.46
N ALA A 25 -22.62 -1.67 -7.31
CA ALA A 25 -22.57 -2.33 -8.61
C ALA A 25 -21.67 -1.53 -9.57
N THR A 26 -20.36 -1.57 -9.35
CA THR A 26 -19.35 -0.96 -10.23
C THR A 26 -19.25 -1.70 -11.57
N GLU A 27 -18.55 -1.13 -12.55
CA GLU A 27 -18.28 -1.80 -13.84
C GLU A 27 -17.65 -3.19 -13.64
N THR A 28 -16.78 -3.35 -12.65
CA THR A 28 -16.21 -4.65 -12.32
C THR A 28 -17.25 -5.59 -11.73
N ALA A 29 -18.13 -5.11 -10.85
CA ALA A 29 -19.19 -5.92 -10.25
C ALA A 29 -20.27 -6.29 -11.29
N MET A 30 -20.60 -5.40 -12.22
CA MET A 30 -21.55 -5.71 -13.31
C MET A 30 -21.03 -6.77 -14.28
N ALA A 31 -19.73 -6.90 -14.43
CA ALA A 31 -19.09 -7.92 -15.27
C ALA A 31 -18.73 -9.20 -14.50
N ALA A 32 -18.99 -9.25 -13.20
CA ALA A 32 -18.71 -10.41 -12.36
C ALA A 32 -19.73 -11.53 -12.59
N THR A 33 -19.32 -12.78 -12.33
CA THR A 33 -20.23 -13.93 -12.28
C THR A 33 -21.02 -13.96 -10.96
N LEU A 34 -20.43 -13.34 -9.90
CA LEU A 34 -21.08 -13.19 -8.61
C LEU A 34 -20.70 -11.85 -7.97
N HIS A 35 -21.69 -11.06 -7.58
CA HIS A 35 -21.51 -9.82 -6.83
C HIS A 35 -22.06 -9.99 -5.40
N LEU A 36 -21.25 -9.64 -4.41
CA LEU A 36 -21.62 -9.59 -2.99
C LEU A 36 -21.67 -8.10 -2.58
N PRO A 37 -22.87 -7.49 -2.53
CA PRO A 37 -23.03 -6.07 -2.21
C PRO A 37 -22.91 -5.83 -0.70
N VAL A 38 -21.68 -5.89 -0.20
CA VAL A 38 -21.36 -5.80 1.23
C VAL A 38 -21.64 -4.40 1.78
N ALA A 39 -22.21 -4.31 2.99
CA ALA A 39 -22.32 -3.03 3.68
C ALA A 39 -20.93 -2.44 3.96
N PRO A 40 -20.72 -1.11 3.79
CA PRO A 40 -19.44 -0.49 4.08
C PRO A 40 -18.90 -0.83 5.47
N LYS A 41 -17.61 -1.13 5.58
CA LYS A 41 -16.88 -1.52 6.81
C LYS A 41 -17.14 -2.96 7.30
N SER A 42 -17.92 -3.77 6.61
CA SER A 42 -18.23 -5.14 7.04
C SER A 42 -17.48 -6.23 6.25
N ASP A 43 -16.55 -5.85 5.38
CA ASP A 43 -15.72 -6.78 4.58
C ASP A 43 -15.07 -7.87 5.43
N GLN A 44 -14.54 -7.50 6.59
CA GLN A 44 -13.85 -8.41 7.49
C GLN A 44 -14.79 -9.50 8.01
N VAL A 45 -16.02 -9.14 8.38
CA VAL A 45 -17.04 -10.09 8.86
C VAL A 45 -17.42 -11.06 7.74
N LEU A 46 -17.60 -10.56 6.52
CA LEU A 46 -17.87 -11.40 5.34
C LEU A 46 -16.75 -12.42 5.11
N LEU A 47 -15.49 -11.97 5.14
CA LEU A 47 -14.32 -12.83 4.90
C LEU A 47 -14.18 -13.92 5.97
N TYR A 48 -14.47 -13.63 7.24
CA TYR A 48 -14.48 -14.63 8.30
C TYR A 48 -15.64 -15.62 8.15
N GLY A 49 -16.81 -15.17 7.72
CA GLY A 49 -17.93 -16.06 7.37
C GLY A 49 -17.58 -16.99 6.22
N ILE A 50 -16.95 -16.49 5.17
CA ILE A 50 -16.46 -17.33 4.07
C ILE A 50 -15.40 -18.33 4.56
N ALA A 51 -14.47 -17.92 5.44
CA ALA A 51 -13.49 -18.84 6.03
C ALA A 51 -14.17 -19.99 6.78
N ARG A 52 -15.15 -19.68 7.63
CA ARG A 52 -15.95 -20.69 8.34
C ARG A 52 -16.67 -21.63 7.37
N ALA A 53 -17.28 -21.06 6.33
CA ALA A 53 -17.98 -21.85 5.31
C ALA A 53 -17.04 -22.81 4.55
N LEU A 54 -15.81 -22.38 4.25
CA LEU A 54 -14.78 -23.23 3.63
C LEU A 54 -14.32 -24.35 4.55
N ILE A 55 -14.15 -24.08 5.84
CA ILE A 55 -13.84 -25.12 6.84
C ILE A 55 -14.96 -26.17 6.89
N ALA A 56 -16.21 -25.75 6.96
CA ALA A 56 -17.38 -26.65 6.99
C ALA A 56 -17.48 -27.52 5.73
N ARG A 57 -16.99 -27.04 4.59
CA ARG A 57 -16.96 -27.77 3.31
C ARG A 57 -15.74 -28.69 3.16
N GLY A 58 -14.81 -28.68 4.12
CA GLY A 58 -13.54 -29.39 3.98
C GLY A 58 -12.62 -28.84 2.89
N ALA A 59 -12.80 -27.58 2.52
CA ALA A 59 -12.03 -26.91 1.47
C ALA A 59 -10.68 -26.31 1.96
N VAL A 60 -10.18 -26.85 3.06
CA VAL A 60 -8.86 -26.51 3.60
C VAL A 60 -7.82 -27.44 3.00
N ASP A 61 -6.67 -26.94 2.61
CA ASP A 61 -5.51 -27.75 2.22
C ASP A 61 -4.68 -28.11 3.47
N PRO A 62 -4.86 -29.32 4.05
CA PRO A 62 -4.23 -29.66 5.32
C PRO A 62 -2.70 -29.83 5.18
N ALA A 63 -2.21 -30.18 4.01
CA ALA A 63 -0.77 -30.31 3.78
C ALA A 63 -0.11 -28.94 3.72
N PHE A 64 -0.70 -28.01 2.98
CA PHE A 64 -0.21 -26.64 2.90
C PHE A 64 -0.25 -25.94 4.27
N VAL A 65 -1.36 -26.08 4.98
CA VAL A 65 -1.52 -25.50 6.32
C VAL A 65 -0.44 -26.01 7.28
N ARG A 66 -0.22 -27.32 7.34
CA ARG A 66 0.79 -27.93 8.22
C ARG A 66 2.22 -27.48 7.87
N ASP A 67 2.54 -27.44 6.57
CA ASP A 67 3.93 -27.27 6.11
C ASP A 67 4.33 -25.80 5.95
N HIS A 68 3.36 -24.87 5.84
CA HIS A 68 3.63 -23.48 5.46
C HIS A 68 2.94 -22.43 6.34
N THR A 69 2.19 -22.83 7.36
CA THR A 69 1.47 -21.89 8.23
C THR A 69 1.67 -22.20 9.71
N SER A 70 1.25 -21.26 10.55
CA SER A 70 1.12 -21.44 12.00
C SER A 70 -0.15 -20.75 12.48
N GLY A 71 -0.73 -21.21 13.60
CA GLY A 71 -1.91 -20.59 14.22
C GLY A 71 -3.23 -20.93 13.51
N TYR A 72 -3.30 -22.01 12.74
CA TYR A 72 -4.52 -22.39 12.04
C TYR A 72 -5.63 -22.80 13.01
N ASP A 73 -5.33 -23.56 14.07
CA ASP A 73 -6.34 -24.05 15.01
C ASP A 73 -6.99 -22.90 15.79
N GLU A 74 -6.18 -21.89 16.16
CA GLU A 74 -6.66 -20.67 16.80
C GLU A 74 -7.53 -19.85 15.83
N PHE A 75 -7.12 -19.75 14.56
CA PHE A 75 -7.91 -19.09 13.53
C PHE A 75 -9.23 -19.81 13.27
N ALA A 76 -9.23 -21.14 13.14
CA ALA A 76 -10.42 -21.95 12.95
C ALA A 76 -11.41 -21.79 14.11
N SER A 77 -10.90 -21.82 15.35
CA SER A 77 -11.70 -21.57 16.54
C SER A 77 -12.29 -20.16 16.58
N PHE A 78 -11.52 -19.16 16.15
CA PHE A 78 -11.96 -17.77 16.08
C PHE A 78 -13.09 -17.58 15.06
N VAL A 79 -12.97 -18.15 13.86
CA VAL A 79 -13.97 -17.96 12.80
C VAL A 79 -15.25 -18.77 13.04
N ASP A 80 -15.25 -19.75 13.93
CA ASP A 80 -16.45 -20.50 14.27
C ASP A 80 -17.59 -19.63 14.85
N ALA A 81 -17.24 -18.50 15.46
CA ALA A 81 -18.21 -17.52 15.94
C ALA A 81 -18.97 -16.77 14.83
N PHE A 82 -18.53 -16.87 13.58
CA PHE A 82 -19.11 -16.14 12.45
C PHE A 82 -20.08 -17.03 11.67
N ASP A 83 -21.22 -17.35 12.29
CA ASP A 83 -22.28 -18.10 11.60
C ASP A 83 -22.93 -17.27 10.48
N MET A 84 -23.64 -17.96 9.57
CA MET A 84 -24.17 -17.33 8.36
C MET A 84 -25.25 -16.28 8.65
N ASP A 85 -26.03 -16.45 9.70
CA ASP A 85 -27.08 -15.52 10.09
C ASP A 85 -26.46 -14.23 10.63
N LEU A 86 -25.45 -14.35 11.50
CA LEU A 86 -24.67 -13.21 11.98
C LEU A 86 -23.98 -12.47 10.84
N VAL A 87 -23.32 -13.21 9.94
CA VAL A 87 -22.61 -12.63 8.80
C VAL A 87 -23.56 -11.91 7.87
N SER A 88 -24.69 -12.53 7.53
CA SER A 88 -25.72 -11.90 6.67
C SER A 88 -26.31 -10.65 7.33
N ALA A 89 -26.65 -10.71 8.61
CA ALA A 89 -27.17 -9.57 9.35
C ALA A 89 -26.17 -8.39 9.43
N ALA A 90 -24.89 -8.68 9.65
CA ALA A 90 -23.84 -7.65 9.77
C ALA A 90 -23.41 -7.06 8.43
N THR A 91 -23.48 -7.84 7.36
CA THR A 91 -22.96 -7.44 6.02
C THR A 91 -24.04 -7.01 5.06
N GLY A 92 -25.32 -7.35 5.32
CA GLY A 92 -26.41 -7.15 4.39
C GLY A 92 -26.38 -8.08 3.17
N VAL A 93 -25.45 -9.03 3.12
CA VAL A 93 -25.32 -10.00 2.03
C VAL A 93 -26.18 -11.23 2.35
N GLU A 94 -27.02 -11.65 1.40
CA GLU A 94 -27.84 -12.84 1.56
C GLU A 94 -26.98 -14.11 1.75
N VAL A 95 -27.37 -14.99 2.68
CA VAL A 95 -26.68 -16.26 2.97
C VAL A 95 -26.41 -17.06 1.69
N ALA A 96 -27.39 -17.13 0.78
CA ALA A 96 -27.25 -17.85 -0.48
C ALA A 96 -26.11 -17.31 -1.37
N LEU A 97 -25.83 -16.02 -1.34
CA LEU A 97 -24.71 -15.42 -2.10
C LEU A 97 -23.37 -15.74 -1.43
N ILE A 98 -23.33 -15.74 -0.09
CA ILE A 98 -22.13 -16.11 0.67
C ILE A 98 -21.79 -17.58 0.43
N ASP A 99 -22.79 -18.46 0.46
CA ASP A 99 -22.63 -19.89 0.19
C ASP A 99 -22.13 -20.13 -1.24
N ARG A 100 -22.70 -19.44 -2.24
CA ARG A 100 -22.22 -19.52 -3.64
C ARG A 100 -20.77 -19.09 -3.77
N ALA A 101 -20.35 -18.03 -3.06
CA ALA A 101 -18.96 -17.59 -3.05
C ALA A 101 -18.04 -18.66 -2.43
N ALA A 102 -18.44 -19.23 -1.31
CA ALA A 102 -17.69 -20.30 -0.67
C ALA A 102 -17.62 -21.56 -1.54
N ASP A 103 -18.72 -21.93 -2.22
CA ASP A 103 -18.74 -23.08 -3.15
C ASP A 103 -17.80 -22.86 -4.34
N ALA A 104 -17.81 -21.66 -4.94
CA ALA A 104 -16.93 -21.32 -6.05
C ALA A 104 -15.44 -21.32 -5.64
N ILE A 105 -15.12 -20.83 -4.43
CA ILE A 105 -13.76 -20.88 -3.89
C ILE A 105 -13.35 -22.33 -3.62
N ALA A 106 -14.23 -23.13 -3.02
CA ALA A 106 -13.97 -24.55 -2.69
C ALA A 106 -13.76 -25.41 -3.95
N ALA A 107 -14.51 -25.15 -5.01
CA ALA A 107 -14.38 -25.85 -6.29
C ALA A 107 -13.19 -25.38 -7.12
N GLY A 108 -12.61 -24.23 -6.80
CA GLY A 108 -11.55 -23.61 -7.59
C GLY A 108 -10.18 -24.30 -7.42
N GLU A 109 -9.66 -24.95 -8.46
CA GLU A 109 -8.30 -25.50 -8.45
C GLU A 109 -7.22 -24.43 -8.27
N ARG A 110 -7.48 -23.22 -8.74
CA ARG A 110 -6.59 -22.06 -8.68
C ARG A 110 -7.40 -20.82 -8.34
N VAL A 111 -7.31 -20.39 -7.10
CA VAL A 111 -8.00 -19.19 -6.62
C VAL A 111 -7.00 -18.05 -6.43
N SER A 112 -7.32 -16.88 -6.93
CA SER A 112 -6.51 -15.68 -6.77
C SER A 112 -7.36 -14.59 -6.10
N PHE A 113 -6.92 -14.14 -4.95
CA PHE A 113 -7.57 -13.08 -4.17
C PHE A 113 -6.92 -11.75 -4.48
N TRP A 114 -7.71 -10.77 -4.85
CA TRP A 114 -7.22 -9.44 -5.22
C TRP A 114 -7.94 -8.38 -4.42
N TRP A 115 -7.19 -7.39 -3.95
CA TRP A 115 -7.78 -6.21 -3.33
C TRP A 115 -6.94 -4.97 -3.65
N THR A 116 -7.51 -3.80 -3.43
CA THR A 116 -6.83 -2.52 -3.60
C THR A 116 -7.26 -1.51 -2.52
N MET A 117 -7.45 -0.27 -2.85
CA MET A 117 -7.61 0.82 -1.90
C MET A 117 -8.88 0.73 -1.04
N GLY A 118 -9.93 0.06 -1.49
CA GLY A 118 -11.12 -0.21 -0.69
C GLY A 118 -10.80 -0.94 0.62
N VAL A 119 -9.85 -1.90 0.58
CA VAL A 119 -9.31 -2.56 1.76
C VAL A 119 -8.20 -1.74 2.40
N ASN A 120 -7.19 -1.31 1.60
CA ASN A 120 -5.97 -0.68 2.14
C ASN A 120 -6.22 0.66 2.85
N GLN A 121 -7.28 1.40 2.46
CA GLN A 121 -7.69 2.66 3.07
C GLN A 121 -8.98 2.52 3.89
N GLY A 122 -9.47 1.29 4.06
CA GLY A 122 -10.68 0.99 4.81
C GLY A 122 -10.46 1.00 6.32
N HIS A 123 -11.57 0.98 7.06
CA HIS A 123 -11.56 0.72 8.49
C HIS A 123 -10.98 -0.68 8.75
N ALA A 124 -10.09 -0.82 9.72
CA ALA A 124 -9.41 -2.09 10.02
C ALA A 124 -8.65 -2.71 8.83
N ALA A 125 -8.05 -1.89 7.95
CA ALA A 125 -7.40 -2.28 6.71
C ALA A 125 -6.44 -3.47 6.85
N THR A 126 -5.55 -3.45 7.85
CA THR A 126 -4.58 -4.53 8.10
C THR A 126 -5.29 -5.86 8.40
N ARG A 127 -6.31 -5.84 9.26
CA ARG A 127 -7.06 -7.06 9.61
C ARG A 127 -7.87 -7.60 8.44
N THR A 128 -8.45 -6.73 7.62
CA THR A 128 -9.16 -7.15 6.40
C THR A 128 -8.19 -7.78 5.39
N ALA A 129 -7.02 -7.18 5.19
CA ALA A 129 -5.98 -7.77 4.36
C ALA A 129 -5.49 -9.13 4.91
N GLN A 130 -5.31 -9.26 6.22
CA GLN A 130 -4.98 -10.52 6.88
C GLN A 130 -6.08 -11.58 6.66
N ALA A 131 -7.36 -11.21 6.73
CA ALA A 131 -8.47 -12.12 6.44
C ALA A 131 -8.43 -12.64 4.99
N VAL A 132 -8.16 -11.77 4.01
CA VAL A 132 -7.95 -12.18 2.61
C VAL A 132 -6.76 -13.14 2.48
N ILE A 133 -5.65 -12.83 3.13
CA ILE A 133 -4.44 -13.68 3.13
C ILE A 133 -4.75 -15.03 3.80
N ALA A 134 -5.49 -15.04 4.90
CA ALA A 134 -5.90 -16.28 5.59
C ALA A 134 -6.72 -17.20 4.68
N LEU A 135 -7.66 -16.66 3.87
CA LEU A 135 -8.39 -17.44 2.87
C LEU A 135 -7.45 -18.09 1.85
N ALA A 136 -6.45 -17.34 1.38
CA ALA A 136 -5.48 -17.87 0.42
C ALA A 136 -4.56 -18.94 1.06
N LEU A 137 -4.15 -18.76 2.31
CA LEU A 137 -3.31 -19.71 3.04
C LEU A 137 -4.08 -21.00 3.33
N MET A 138 -5.30 -20.92 3.88
CA MET A 138 -6.06 -22.11 4.25
C MET A 138 -6.46 -22.97 3.05
N THR A 139 -6.63 -22.36 1.87
CA THR A 139 -6.95 -23.08 0.61
C THR A 139 -5.73 -23.49 -0.20
N GLY A 140 -4.49 -23.28 0.29
CA GLY A 140 -3.26 -23.55 -0.45
C GLY A 140 -3.11 -22.69 -1.73
N SER A 141 -3.81 -21.57 -1.79
CA SER A 141 -3.85 -20.68 -2.95
C SER A 141 -2.71 -19.66 -2.97
N ILE A 142 -1.50 -20.10 -2.68
CA ILE A 142 -0.25 -19.30 -2.68
C ILE A 142 0.88 -20.11 -3.30
N GLY A 143 1.79 -19.44 -4.02
CA GLY A 143 3.02 -20.01 -4.55
C GLY A 143 2.85 -20.87 -5.81
N ARG A 144 1.66 -20.94 -6.37
CA ARG A 144 1.37 -21.65 -7.63
C ARG A 144 0.92 -20.66 -8.72
N PRO A 145 1.20 -20.92 -10.01
CA PRO A 145 0.71 -20.08 -11.10
C PRO A 145 -0.82 -19.94 -11.08
N GLY A 146 -1.33 -18.71 -11.14
CA GLY A 146 -2.76 -18.41 -11.11
C GLY A 146 -3.36 -18.33 -9.71
N THR A 147 -2.56 -18.41 -8.66
CA THR A 147 -2.99 -18.25 -7.27
C THR A 147 -2.35 -17.03 -6.62
N GLY A 148 -2.80 -16.64 -5.44
CA GLY A 148 -2.17 -15.63 -4.62
C GLY A 148 -3.13 -14.73 -3.86
N ALA A 149 -2.57 -14.04 -2.88
CA ALA A 149 -3.19 -12.94 -2.17
C ALA A 149 -2.51 -11.64 -2.63
N ASN A 150 -3.18 -10.85 -3.48
CA ASN A 150 -2.55 -9.80 -4.26
C ASN A 150 -3.13 -8.42 -3.94
N SER A 151 -2.35 -7.58 -3.29
CA SER A 151 -2.67 -6.16 -3.17
C SER A 151 -2.29 -5.44 -4.46
N ILE A 152 -3.29 -5.15 -5.30
CA ILE A 152 -3.09 -4.51 -6.61
C ILE A 152 -3.28 -3.00 -6.48
N THR A 153 -2.28 -2.29 -5.99
CA THR A 153 -2.33 -0.83 -5.89
C THR A 153 -2.22 -0.15 -7.25
N GLY A 154 -2.80 1.05 -7.38
CA GLY A 154 -2.84 1.81 -8.65
C GLY A 154 -1.63 2.70 -8.92
N GLN A 155 -0.79 2.98 -7.93
CA GLN A 155 0.37 3.84 -8.11
C GLN A 155 1.43 3.17 -8.98
N CYS A 156 1.96 3.93 -9.95
CA CYS A 156 2.90 3.41 -10.95
C CYS A 156 4.27 2.99 -10.38
N ASN A 157 4.67 3.51 -9.22
CA ASN A 157 5.92 3.17 -8.54
C ASN A 157 5.71 2.54 -7.16
N ALA A 158 4.58 1.90 -6.91
CA ALA A 158 4.30 1.26 -5.61
C ALA A 158 5.34 0.21 -5.22
N MET A 159 5.82 -0.58 -6.20
CA MET A 159 6.88 -1.57 -5.97
C MET A 159 8.20 -0.89 -5.61
N GLY A 160 8.59 0.17 -6.32
CA GLY A 160 9.81 0.90 -6.07
C GLY A 160 9.79 1.61 -4.72
N SER A 161 8.70 2.29 -4.38
CA SER A 161 8.57 2.98 -3.11
C SER A 161 8.61 2.03 -1.91
N ARG A 162 8.00 0.85 -2.01
CA ARG A 162 8.08 -0.18 -0.96
C ARG A 162 9.47 -0.76 -0.80
N LEU A 163 10.21 -0.95 -1.90
CA LEU A 163 11.58 -1.42 -1.86
C LEU A 163 12.52 -0.42 -1.15
N PHE A 164 12.22 0.88 -1.26
CA PHE A 164 13.08 1.95 -0.74
C PHE A 164 12.48 2.71 0.45
N SER A 165 11.50 2.14 1.16
CA SER A 165 11.01 2.66 2.43
C SER A 165 9.84 3.64 2.36
N ASN A 166 8.67 3.16 2.01
CA ASN A 166 7.43 3.90 2.29
C ASN A 166 6.65 3.34 3.49
N THR A 167 7.33 2.64 4.38
CA THR A 167 6.74 2.05 5.57
C THR A 167 7.53 2.45 6.82
N ALA A 168 6.87 2.48 7.95
CA ALA A 168 7.40 3.04 9.19
C ALA A 168 8.65 2.35 9.77
N SER A 169 8.92 1.09 9.41
CA SER A 169 10.04 0.31 9.92
C SER A 169 11.08 -0.09 8.87
N MET A 170 10.81 0.18 7.60
CA MET A 170 11.70 -0.23 6.51
C MET A 170 12.57 0.94 6.06
N PHE A 171 13.84 0.66 5.79
CA PHE A 171 14.78 1.61 5.21
C PHE A 171 15.64 0.92 4.13
N ALA A 172 15.60 1.43 2.91
CA ALA A 172 16.28 0.84 1.76
C ALA A 172 15.98 -0.67 1.57
N GLY A 173 14.70 -1.09 1.80
CA GLY A 173 14.27 -2.48 1.68
C GLY A 173 14.72 -3.39 2.82
N ARG A 174 15.23 -2.83 3.91
CA ARG A 174 15.73 -3.53 5.09
C ARG A 174 14.98 -3.08 6.33
N ASP A 175 14.88 -3.95 7.32
CA ASP A 175 14.30 -3.63 8.62
C ASP A 175 15.28 -2.75 9.42
N ALA A 176 14.91 -1.51 9.66
CA ALA A 176 15.73 -0.58 10.43
C ALA A 176 15.78 -0.91 11.93
N THR A 177 14.88 -1.76 12.43
CA THR A 177 14.90 -2.22 13.82
C THR A 177 15.89 -3.36 14.06
N ASP A 178 16.31 -4.07 12.99
CA ASP A 178 17.36 -5.08 13.03
C ASP A 178 18.75 -4.41 13.01
N PRO A 179 19.60 -4.57 14.04
CA PRO A 179 20.92 -3.94 14.11
C PRO A 179 21.82 -4.27 12.92
N ALA A 180 21.86 -5.53 12.49
CA ALA A 180 22.74 -5.97 11.40
C ALA A 180 22.30 -5.39 10.05
N GLN A 181 20.99 -5.30 9.82
CA GLN A 181 20.46 -4.68 8.61
C GLN A 181 20.67 -3.16 8.62
N ARG A 182 20.57 -2.52 9.77
CA ARG A 182 20.85 -1.09 9.94
C ARG A 182 22.32 -0.76 9.68
N GLU A 183 23.27 -1.56 10.21
CA GLU A 183 24.70 -1.43 9.91
C GLU A 183 24.99 -1.54 8.41
N ALA A 184 24.40 -2.53 7.73
CA ALA A 184 24.57 -2.70 6.29
C ALA A 184 24.04 -1.51 5.47
N VAL A 185 22.96 -0.86 5.92
CA VAL A 185 22.46 0.37 5.28
C VAL A 185 23.41 1.55 5.54
N ALA A 186 23.90 1.71 6.76
CA ALA A 186 24.85 2.76 7.13
C ALA A 186 26.15 2.68 6.29
N GLU A 187 26.68 1.46 6.09
CA GLU A 187 27.84 1.20 5.24
C GLU A 187 27.58 1.61 3.78
N ILE A 188 26.42 1.23 3.22
CA ILE A 188 26.04 1.57 1.83
C ILE A 188 25.93 3.08 1.63
N LEU A 189 25.36 3.78 2.62
CA LEU A 189 25.16 5.22 2.57
C LEU A 189 26.42 6.01 2.95
N GLY A 190 27.35 5.38 3.66
CA GLY A 190 28.57 6.02 4.17
C GLY A 190 28.28 7.01 5.31
N ILE A 191 27.34 6.67 6.19
CA ILE A 191 26.93 7.47 7.36
C ILE A 191 27.15 6.66 8.66
N ASP A 192 27.12 7.37 9.79
CA ASP A 192 27.12 6.71 11.10
C ASP A 192 25.80 5.93 11.29
N VAL A 193 25.91 4.70 11.78
CA VAL A 193 24.74 3.87 12.09
C VAL A 193 23.82 4.52 13.14
N ALA A 194 24.37 5.34 14.03
CA ALA A 194 23.62 6.10 15.03
C ALA A 194 22.68 7.16 14.40
N ALA A 195 22.92 7.56 13.14
CA ALA A 195 22.03 8.45 12.40
C ALA A 195 20.78 7.76 11.88
N ILE A 196 20.75 6.42 11.87
CA ILE A 196 19.60 5.63 11.43
C ILE A 196 18.76 5.26 12.66
N PRO A 197 17.46 5.63 12.72
CA PRO A 197 16.59 5.25 13.84
C PRO A 197 16.55 3.74 14.06
N ASP A 198 16.55 3.32 15.33
CA ASP A 198 16.47 1.92 15.77
C ASP A 198 15.03 1.46 16.11
N ARG A 199 14.06 2.32 15.87
CA ARG A 199 12.63 2.08 16.11
C ARG A 199 11.79 2.57 14.94
N PRO A 200 10.57 2.04 14.77
CA PRO A 200 9.65 2.51 13.75
C PRO A 200 9.36 4.00 13.89
N SER A 201 9.18 4.69 12.77
CA SER A 201 8.66 6.06 12.74
C SER A 201 7.17 6.07 13.14
N MET A 202 6.66 7.25 13.42
CA MET A 202 5.25 7.44 13.78
C MET A 202 4.32 7.07 12.62
N ALA A 203 3.23 6.39 12.92
CA ALA A 203 2.10 6.20 12.02
C ALA A 203 1.21 7.45 12.01
N TYR A 204 0.25 7.52 11.10
CA TYR A 204 -0.58 8.72 10.90
C TYR A 204 -1.35 9.16 12.16
N ASP A 205 -1.94 8.22 12.88
CA ASP A 205 -2.64 8.47 14.15
C ASP A 205 -1.68 9.03 15.20
N GLN A 206 -0.49 8.45 15.32
CA GLN A 206 0.56 8.93 16.24
C GLN A 206 1.07 10.33 15.88
N ILE A 207 1.11 10.68 14.58
CA ILE A 207 1.46 12.04 14.15
C ILE A 207 0.38 13.04 14.63
N VAL A 208 -0.90 12.70 14.44
CA VAL A 208 -2.02 13.52 14.87
C VAL A 208 -2.00 13.72 16.40
N ASP A 209 -1.85 12.64 17.16
CA ASP A 209 -1.72 12.69 18.62
C ASP A 209 -0.47 13.47 19.07
N GLY A 210 0.62 13.37 18.30
CA GLY A 210 1.85 14.14 18.52
C GLY A 210 1.67 15.64 18.34
N ILE A 211 0.87 16.08 17.38
CA ILE A 211 0.53 17.49 17.19
C ILE A 211 -0.37 17.95 18.35
N GLU A 212 -1.43 17.21 18.66
CA GLU A 212 -2.35 17.53 19.73
C GLU A 212 -1.68 17.63 21.11
N SER A 213 -0.68 16.77 21.37
CA SER A 213 0.12 16.83 22.60
C SER A 213 1.23 17.89 22.60
N GLY A 214 1.42 18.60 21.49
CA GLY A 214 2.51 19.57 21.32
C GLY A 214 3.91 18.95 21.18
N THR A 215 4.01 17.63 21.05
CA THR A 215 5.29 16.92 20.81
C THR A 215 5.80 17.16 19.39
N ILE A 216 4.89 17.26 18.40
CA ILE A 216 5.16 17.66 17.04
C ILE A 216 4.72 19.11 16.87
N ARG A 217 5.67 20.00 16.61
CA ARG A 217 5.47 21.43 16.43
C ARG A 217 5.70 21.88 14.99
N GLY A 218 6.38 21.09 14.19
CA GLY A 218 6.60 21.34 12.77
C GLY A 218 6.23 20.13 11.94
N LEU A 219 5.58 20.34 10.80
CA LEU A 219 5.17 19.28 9.89
C LEU A 219 5.53 19.64 8.46
N TRP A 220 6.12 18.69 7.74
CA TRP A 220 6.32 18.80 6.30
C TRP A 220 5.45 17.78 5.59
N ILE A 221 4.46 18.27 4.84
CA ILE A 221 3.52 17.47 4.06
C ILE A 221 3.98 17.45 2.60
N ILE A 222 4.13 16.26 2.03
CA ILE A 222 4.66 16.07 0.67
C ILE A 222 3.66 15.29 -0.17
N ALA A 223 3.22 15.89 -1.28
CA ALA A 223 2.42 15.29 -2.34
C ALA A 223 1.10 14.64 -1.86
N THR A 224 0.48 15.21 -0.82
CA THR A 224 -0.83 14.76 -0.32
C THR A 224 -1.61 15.96 0.24
N ASN A 225 -2.94 15.84 0.26
CA ASN A 225 -3.84 16.89 0.73
C ASN A 225 -4.68 16.41 1.93
N PRO A 226 -4.04 16.21 3.11
CA PRO A 226 -4.75 15.67 4.28
C PRO A 226 -5.82 16.60 4.84
N ALA A 227 -5.73 17.91 4.68
CA ALA A 227 -6.80 18.83 5.06
C ALA A 227 -8.14 18.53 4.36
N HIS A 228 -8.08 17.89 3.20
CA HIS A 228 -9.24 17.41 2.44
C HIS A 228 -9.55 15.93 2.69
N SER A 229 -8.53 15.07 2.74
CA SER A 229 -8.68 13.62 2.69
C SER A 229 -8.65 12.91 4.05
N TRP A 230 -8.35 13.61 5.15
CA TRP A 230 -8.33 13.00 6.47
C TRP A 230 -9.74 12.61 6.96
N ILE A 231 -9.85 11.53 7.73
CA ILE A 231 -11.15 11.00 8.17
C ILE A 231 -11.91 12.00 9.05
N ASP A 232 -11.22 12.62 10.03
CA ASP A 232 -11.74 13.68 10.89
C ASP A 232 -11.13 15.01 10.48
N GLN A 233 -11.68 15.58 9.42
CA GLN A 233 -11.17 16.82 8.83
C GLN A 233 -11.25 18.00 9.79
N GLN A 234 -12.30 18.07 10.61
CA GLN A 234 -12.47 19.20 11.52
C GLN A 234 -11.37 19.20 12.59
N ARG A 235 -11.12 18.06 13.22
CA ARG A 235 -10.05 17.91 14.20
C ARG A 235 -8.69 18.16 13.55
N PHE A 236 -8.40 17.50 12.43
CA PHE A 236 -7.10 17.62 11.76
C PHE A 236 -6.80 19.05 11.29
N ASN A 237 -7.78 19.74 10.70
CA ASN A 237 -7.62 21.11 10.27
C ASN A 237 -7.35 22.08 11.44
N GLY A 238 -7.99 21.86 12.59
CA GLY A 238 -7.69 22.63 13.82
C GLY A 238 -6.24 22.43 14.27
N LEU A 239 -5.76 21.19 14.24
CA LEU A 239 -4.39 20.87 14.65
C LEU A 239 -3.32 21.44 13.69
N LEU A 240 -3.61 21.55 12.39
CA LEU A 240 -2.68 22.22 11.46
C LEU A 240 -2.46 23.69 11.79
N ASP A 241 -3.47 24.36 12.34
CA ASP A 241 -3.39 25.77 12.74
C ASP A 241 -2.62 25.98 14.08
N GLU A 242 -2.35 24.90 14.83
CA GLU A 242 -1.57 24.90 16.07
C GLU A 242 -0.07 24.65 15.85
N LEU A 243 0.35 24.29 14.64
CA LEU A 243 1.76 24.04 14.32
C LEU A 243 2.55 25.35 14.29
N ASP A 244 3.78 25.33 14.79
CA ASP A 244 4.72 26.45 14.66
C ASP A 244 5.24 26.61 13.23
N LEU A 245 5.28 25.52 12.47
CA LEU A 245 5.75 25.52 11.08
C LEU A 245 5.04 24.41 10.28
N LEU A 246 4.28 24.81 9.28
CA LEU A 246 3.72 23.92 8.27
C LEU A 246 4.39 24.15 6.91
N VAL A 247 5.18 23.18 6.47
CA VAL A 247 5.75 23.16 5.11
C VAL A 247 4.91 22.24 4.24
N VAL A 248 4.49 22.71 3.08
CA VAL A 248 3.76 21.90 2.10
C VAL A 248 4.51 21.89 0.78
N GLN A 249 4.78 20.70 0.27
CA GLN A 249 5.39 20.48 -1.04
C GLN A 249 4.38 19.78 -1.94
N ASP A 250 3.88 20.47 -2.92
CA ASP A 250 2.82 19.98 -3.81
C ASP A 250 2.92 20.60 -5.21
N LEU A 251 2.16 20.03 -6.15
CA LEU A 251 2.01 20.55 -7.51
C LEU A 251 1.16 21.82 -7.55
N TYR A 252 0.16 21.90 -6.69
CA TYR A 252 -0.82 22.97 -6.68
C TYR A 252 -0.80 23.73 -5.36
N SER A 253 -0.66 25.06 -5.43
CA SER A 253 -0.62 25.94 -4.26
C SER A 253 -2.00 26.27 -3.69
N ASP A 254 -3.09 25.83 -4.33
CA ASP A 254 -4.45 26.17 -3.99
C ASP A 254 -5.22 25.00 -3.37
N THR A 255 -4.56 23.89 -3.03
CA THR A 255 -5.16 22.80 -2.24
C THR A 255 -5.45 23.26 -0.81
N GLU A 256 -6.39 22.60 -0.12
CA GLU A 256 -6.80 22.96 1.24
C GLU A 256 -5.61 22.92 2.22
N THR A 257 -4.71 21.96 2.04
CA THR A 257 -3.49 21.86 2.84
C THR A 257 -2.48 22.95 2.47
N ALA A 258 -2.26 23.18 1.17
CA ALA A 258 -1.29 24.17 0.70
C ALA A 258 -1.66 25.59 1.13
N ARG A 259 -2.93 25.95 1.13
CA ARG A 259 -3.42 27.26 1.58
C ARG A 259 -3.15 27.57 3.05
N ARG A 260 -2.88 26.56 3.88
CA ARG A 260 -2.57 26.68 5.30
C ARG A 260 -1.09 26.73 5.60
N SER A 261 -0.23 26.48 4.59
CA SER A 261 1.21 26.38 4.80
C SER A 261 1.86 27.73 5.11
N ASP A 262 2.82 27.73 6.03
CA ASP A 262 3.74 28.86 6.25
C ASP A 262 4.77 28.93 5.11
N LEU A 263 5.16 27.77 4.58
CA LEU A 263 6.08 27.64 3.46
C LEU A 263 5.56 26.65 2.43
N PHE A 264 5.34 27.14 1.20
CA PHE A 264 4.97 26.30 0.07
C PHE A 264 6.18 26.04 -0.84
N LEU A 265 6.47 24.78 -1.11
CA LEU A 265 7.53 24.33 -2.02
C LEU A 265 6.90 23.76 -3.30
N PRO A 266 6.91 24.49 -4.42
CA PRO A 266 6.30 24.00 -5.65
C PRO A 266 7.08 22.83 -6.22
N ALA A 267 6.40 21.72 -6.45
CA ALA A 267 6.97 20.48 -6.98
C ALA A 267 6.78 20.36 -8.49
N ALA A 268 7.75 19.76 -9.17
CA ALA A 268 7.65 19.43 -10.58
C ALA A 268 6.72 18.25 -10.81
N GLY A 269 5.93 18.29 -11.89
CA GLY A 269 5.11 17.18 -12.35
C GLY A 269 5.95 15.99 -12.83
N TRP A 270 5.33 14.81 -12.97
CA TRP A 270 6.08 13.61 -13.38
C TRP A 270 6.69 13.71 -14.78
N GLY A 271 6.10 14.48 -15.69
CA GLY A 271 6.62 14.78 -17.04
C GLY A 271 7.68 15.87 -17.08
N GLU A 272 7.97 16.52 -15.96
CA GLU A 272 8.89 17.66 -15.81
C GLU A 272 10.16 17.29 -15.05
N LYS A 273 10.36 16.01 -14.77
CA LYS A 273 11.51 15.52 -13.99
C LYS A 273 12.00 14.16 -14.47
N ASP A 274 13.28 13.92 -14.29
CA ASP A 274 13.88 12.60 -14.46
C ASP A 274 13.65 11.74 -13.21
N GLY A 275 13.50 10.43 -13.42
CA GLY A 275 13.33 9.50 -12.32
C GLY A 275 13.38 8.05 -12.74
N THR A 276 13.17 7.16 -11.79
CA THR A 276 13.04 5.73 -12.02
C THR A 276 11.77 5.22 -11.34
N PHE A 277 11.21 4.16 -11.89
CA PHE A 277 10.10 3.44 -11.27
C PHE A 277 10.31 1.94 -11.42
N ILE A 278 9.68 1.17 -10.54
CA ILE A 278 9.65 -0.29 -10.60
C ILE A 278 8.19 -0.72 -10.73
N ASN A 279 7.86 -1.38 -11.82
CA ASN A 279 6.49 -1.83 -12.10
C ASN A 279 6.16 -3.17 -11.42
N SER A 280 4.93 -3.66 -11.61
CA SER A 280 4.46 -4.94 -11.04
C SER A 280 5.25 -6.16 -11.52
N GLU A 281 5.90 -6.09 -12.68
CA GLU A 281 6.80 -7.13 -13.20
C GLU A 281 8.23 -7.02 -12.65
N ARG A 282 8.48 -6.11 -11.69
CA ARG A 282 9.79 -5.79 -11.11
C ARG A 282 10.81 -5.27 -12.13
N ARG A 283 10.34 -4.69 -13.23
CA ARG A 283 11.20 -4.02 -14.20
C ARG A 283 11.47 -2.60 -13.76
N VAL A 284 12.74 -2.22 -13.79
CA VAL A 284 13.16 -0.83 -13.57
C VAL A 284 13.00 -0.04 -14.86
N GLY A 285 12.10 0.92 -14.83
CA GLY A 285 11.89 1.88 -15.91
C GLY A 285 12.49 3.24 -15.59
N ARG A 286 12.80 4.02 -16.61
CA ARG A 286 13.24 5.41 -16.48
C ARG A 286 12.15 6.35 -16.95
N VAL A 287 11.84 7.34 -16.15
CA VAL A 287 11.08 8.54 -16.53
C VAL A 287 12.09 9.56 -17.01
N ARG A 288 11.81 10.19 -18.15
CA ARG A 288 12.58 11.33 -18.65
C ARG A 288 11.69 12.55 -18.68
N ALA A 289 12.23 13.69 -18.28
CA ALA A 289 11.53 14.95 -18.43
C ALA A 289 11.17 15.18 -19.91
N ALA A 290 9.92 15.53 -20.16
CA ALA A 290 9.38 15.90 -21.45
C ALA A 290 9.30 17.44 -21.61
N SER A 291 9.27 18.16 -20.49
CA SER A 291 9.26 19.61 -20.42
C SER A 291 10.02 20.11 -19.20
N GLU A 292 10.39 21.37 -19.20
CA GLU A 292 10.93 22.04 -18.01
C GLU A 292 9.81 22.32 -17.01
N PRO A 293 10.11 22.25 -15.68
CA PRO A 293 9.16 22.64 -14.65
C PRO A 293 8.74 24.11 -14.78
N PRO A 294 7.47 24.47 -14.54
CA PRO A 294 7.02 25.85 -14.63
C PRO A 294 7.47 26.69 -13.42
N GLY A 295 7.79 27.95 -13.64
CA GLY A 295 8.07 28.95 -12.59
C GLY A 295 9.19 28.53 -11.63
N GLN A 296 8.86 28.36 -10.37
CA GLN A 296 9.81 27.95 -9.31
C GLN A 296 9.71 26.46 -8.96
N ALA A 297 8.89 25.68 -9.67
CA ALA A 297 8.73 24.26 -9.41
C ALA A 297 10.05 23.50 -9.59
N ARG A 298 10.32 22.57 -8.69
CA ARG A 298 11.55 21.76 -8.69
C ARG A 298 11.23 20.28 -8.52
N PRO A 299 12.02 19.39 -9.15
CA PRO A 299 12.00 17.98 -8.80
C PRO A 299 12.26 17.79 -7.29
N GLU A 300 11.53 16.90 -6.64
CA GLU A 300 11.68 16.63 -5.21
C GLU A 300 13.12 16.26 -4.84
N PHE A 301 13.77 15.49 -5.72
CA PHE A 301 15.17 15.11 -5.54
C PHE A 301 16.11 16.34 -5.43
N GLU A 302 15.89 17.38 -6.23
CA GLU A 302 16.69 18.60 -6.17
C GLU A 302 16.41 19.42 -4.89
N THR A 303 15.16 19.40 -4.42
CA THR A 303 14.79 20.01 -3.14
C THR A 303 15.50 19.33 -1.98
N PHE A 304 15.40 17.99 -1.89
CA PHE A 304 16.08 17.23 -0.84
C PHE A 304 17.60 17.32 -0.90
N LYS A 305 18.16 17.34 -2.10
CA LYS A 305 19.60 17.49 -2.29
C LYS A 305 20.09 18.87 -1.84
N GLY A 306 19.36 19.94 -2.16
CA GLY A 306 19.69 21.29 -1.68
C GLY A 306 19.70 21.36 -0.16
N LEU A 307 18.66 20.89 0.50
CA LEU A 307 18.60 20.81 1.96
C LEU A 307 19.73 19.97 2.56
N ALA A 308 20.05 18.83 1.95
CA ALA A 308 21.15 18.00 2.42
C ALA A 308 22.52 18.68 2.26
N GLU A 309 22.72 19.47 1.22
CA GLU A 309 23.92 20.30 1.04
C GLU A 309 24.03 21.35 2.15
N ASP A 310 22.93 22.04 2.48
CA ASP A 310 22.87 23.03 3.55
C ASP A 310 23.08 22.42 4.95
N TRP A 311 22.64 21.18 5.17
CA TRP A 311 22.81 20.44 6.42
C TRP A 311 24.16 19.68 6.50
N GLY A 312 25.05 19.83 5.53
CA GLY A 312 26.36 19.16 5.49
C GLY A 312 26.29 17.69 5.08
N CYS A 313 25.12 17.18 4.67
CA CYS A 313 24.91 15.81 4.19
C CYS A 313 25.07 15.66 2.67
N GLY A 314 25.52 16.68 1.96
CA GLY A 314 25.74 16.69 0.50
C GLY A 314 26.57 15.52 -0.05
N PRO A 315 27.56 14.96 0.67
CA PRO A 315 28.30 13.75 0.26
C PRO A 315 27.43 12.55 -0.08
N MET A 316 26.28 12.38 0.56
CA MET A 316 25.32 11.28 0.29
C MET A 316 24.80 11.31 -1.16
N PHE A 317 24.76 12.50 -1.79
CA PHE A 317 24.26 12.70 -3.15
C PHE A 317 25.37 12.77 -4.21
N ARG A 318 26.67 12.73 -3.85
CA ARG A 318 27.80 12.89 -4.79
C ARG A 318 27.87 11.81 -5.86
N ARG A 319 27.52 10.57 -5.55
CA ARG A 319 27.52 9.45 -6.50
C ARG A 319 26.48 9.64 -7.63
N TRP A 320 25.51 10.52 -7.45
CA TRP A 320 24.53 10.85 -8.47
C TRP A 320 25.05 11.83 -9.52
N ARG A 321 25.90 12.78 -9.14
CA ARG A 321 26.46 13.78 -10.07
C ARG A 321 27.32 13.19 -11.19
N ASP A 322 28.09 12.16 -10.90
CA ASP A 322 29.02 11.55 -11.88
C ASP A 322 28.32 10.81 -13.02
N ARG A 323 27.04 10.52 -12.89
CA ARG A 323 26.28 9.73 -13.88
C ARG A 323 25.39 10.54 -14.79
N SER A 324 25.03 11.77 -14.44
CA SER A 324 24.25 12.67 -15.29
C SER A 324 25.09 13.31 -16.41
N ARG A 325 26.43 13.31 -16.30
CA ARG A 325 27.36 13.82 -17.32
C ARG A 325 28.08 12.77 -18.15
N GLY A 326 27.82 11.49 -17.92
CA GLY A 326 28.49 10.39 -18.61
C GLY A 326 27.53 9.58 -19.48
N HIS A 327 27.76 9.61 -20.81
CA HIS A 327 27.10 8.71 -21.77
C HIS A 327 27.29 7.24 -21.38
N GLY A 328 26.19 6.55 -21.21
CA GLY A 328 26.03 5.13 -21.46
C GLY A 328 27.00 4.14 -20.80
N ARG A 329 26.77 3.80 -19.52
CA ARG A 329 27.06 2.44 -19.03
C ARG A 329 25.97 2.01 -18.06
N GLY A 330 25.42 0.82 -18.32
CA GLY A 330 24.26 0.29 -17.63
C GLY A 330 24.48 0.05 -16.12
N TRP A 331 23.43 0.20 -15.38
CA TRP A 331 23.33 -0.24 -14.01
C TRP A 331 23.40 -1.76 -13.95
N SER A 332 24.43 -2.32 -13.35
CA SER A 332 24.37 -3.69 -12.86
C SER A 332 24.00 -3.64 -11.38
N CYS A 333 22.73 -3.77 -11.08
CA CYS A 333 22.29 -4.09 -9.73
C CYS A 333 22.54 -5.60 -9.53
N ARG A 334 23.62 -5.97 -8.87
CA ARG A 334 23.78 -7.35 -8.38
C ARG A 334 22.98 -7.42 -7.08
N VAL A 335 21.78 -7.93 -7.17
CA VAL A 335 21.08 -8.47 -6.01
C VAL A 335 21.69 -9.86 -5.78
N ARG A 336 22.41 -10.05 -4.72
CA ARG A 336 22.72 -11.36 -4.15
C ARG A 336 21.63 -11.76 -3.22
#